data_5b2360db833b951d8caa972c35cfbcdc
#
_entry.id   5b2360db833b951d8caa972c35cfbcdc
#
_cell.length_a   1.000
_cell.length_b   1.000
_cell.length_c   1.000
_cell.angle_alpha   90.00
_cell.angle_beta   90.00
_cell.angle_gamma   90.00
#
_symmetry.space_group_name_H-M   'P 1'
#
loop_
_entity.id
_entity.type
_entity.pdbx_description
1 polymer ?
#
loop_
_entity_poly.entity_id
_entity_poly.type
_entity_poly.pdbx_seq_one_letter_code
_entity_poly.pdbx_strand_id
1 'polypeptide(L)' 'MSNFLREGDKVYMTHNMGISGVVTEVFYKSITANIGPGTLSKQMWVKFRRNDNDQIVIAKRQDLIKDIT' A
#
# COMPACT_ATOMS: atom_id res chain seq x y z
N MET A 1 -7.43 -7.72 14.97
CA MET A 1 -7.29 -6.41 14.34
C MET A 1 -6.78 -6.56 12.93
N SER A 2 -7.47 -6.00 12.01
CA SER A 2 -7.14 -6.20 10.62
C SER A 2 -6.17 -5.14 10.14
N ASN A 3 -5.06 -5.59 9.53
CA ASN A 3 -4.09 -4.71 8.88
C ASN A 3 -4.49 -4.43 7.44
N PHE A 4 -5.74 -4.73 7.09
CA PHE A 4 -6.20 -4.54 5.72
C PHE A 4 -6.52 -3.08 5.47
N LEU A 5 -6.07 -2.58 4.34
CA LEU A 5 -6.45 -1.28 3.85
C LEU A 5 -7.58 -1.43 2.86
N ARG A 6 -8.49 -0.46 2.85
CA ARG A 6 -9.63 -0.42 1.94
C ARG A 6 -9.66 0.94 1.26
N GLU A 7 -10.41 1.01 0.17
CA GLU A 7 -10.68 2.29 -0.46
C GLU A 7 -11.29 3.25 0.54
N GLY A 8 -10.80 4.47 0.57
CA GLY A 8 -11.25 5.49 1.50
C GLY A 8 -10.45 5.58 2.79
N ASP A 9 -9.58 4.62 3.07
CA ASP A 9 -8.75 4.68 4.27
C ASP A 9 -7.65 5.71 4.10
N LYS A 10 -7.32 6.38 5.21
CA LYS A 10 -6.22 7.33 5.23
C LYS A 10 -4.93 6.62 5.56
N VAL A 11 -3.88 6.95 4.83
CA VAL A 11 -2.57 6.34 5.01
C VAL A 11 -1.47 7.39 4.90
N TYR A 12 -0.31 7.07 5.45
CA TYR A 12 0.89 7.86 5.24
C TYR A 12 2.09 6.93 5.10
N MET A 13 3.14 7.43 4.46
CA MET A 13 4.32 6.60 4.19
C MET A 13 5.22 6.52 5.40
N THR A 14 5.78 5.31 5.63
CA THR A 14 6.66 5.08 6.78
C THR A 14 7.98 5.82 6.66
N HIS A 15 8.49 5.97 5.44
CA HIS A 15 9.79 6.60 5.21
C HIS A 15 9.70 8.11 5.01
N ASN A 16 8.52 8.62 4.78
CA ASN A 16 8.31 10.05 4.61
C ASN A 16 6.89 10.39 5.08
N MET A 17 6.77 10.69 6.34
CA MET A 17 5.48 10.94 6.98
C MET A 17 4.79 12.20 6.46
N GLY A 18 5.51 13.03 5.71
CA GLY A 18 4.88 14.17 5.03
C GLY A 18 4.04 13.76 3.82
N ILE A 19 4.18 12.53 3.35
CA ILE A 19 3.39 12.02 2.24
C ILE A 19 2.23 11.21 2.81
N SER A 20 1.03 11.72 2.64
CA SER A 20 -0.19 11.06 3.11
C SER A 20 -1.27 11.17 2.04
N GLY A 21 -2.26 10.33 2.13
CA GLY A 21 -3.34 10.33 1.18
C GLY A 21 -4.47 9.39 1.55
N VAL A 22 -5.37 9.21 0.60
CA VAL A 22 -6.55 8.36 0.75
C VAL A 22 -6.44 7.21 -0.25
N VAL A 23 -6.62 5.99 0.24
CA VAL A 23 -6.53 4.80 -0.58
C VAL A 23 -7.63 4.82 -1.64
N THR A 24 -7.24 4.62 -2.90
CA THR A 24 -8.17 4.54 -4.02
C THR A 24 -8.34 3.12 -4.53
N GLU A 25 -7.30 2.27 -4.36
CA GLU A 25 -7.36 0.90 -4.83
C GLU A 25 -6.36 0.05 -4.07
N VAL A 26 -6.73 -1.20 -3.82
CA VAL A 26 -5.84 -2.20 -3.23
C VAL A 26 -5.78 -3.37 -4.19
N PHE A 27 -4.58 -3.82 -4.52
CA PHE A 27 -4.41 -4.94 -5.44
C PHE A 27 -3.23 -5.80 -5.02
N TYR A 28 -3.19 -7.02 -5.56
CA TYR A 28 -2.15 -7.98 -5.24
C TYR A 28 -1.37 -8.33 -6.49
N LYS A 29 -0.06 -8.39 -6.37
CA LYS A 29 0.82 -8.86 -7.44
C LYS A 29 1.51 -10.13 -6.99
N SER A 30 1.59 -11.10 -7.89
CA SER A 30 2.38 -12.30 -7.66
C SER A 30 3.84 -11.98 -7.87
N ILE A 31 4.66 -12.29 -6.89
CA ILE A 31 6.10 -12.17 -7.02
C ILE A 31 6.66 -13.55 -7.28
N THR A 32 7.28 -13.72 -8.44
CA THR A 32 8.01 -14.95 -8.73
C THR A 32 9.38 -14.81 -8.08
N ALA A 33 9.53 -15.43 -6.92
CA ALA A 33 10.85 -15.49 -6.32
C ALA A 33 11.64 -16.60 -7.00
N ASN A 34 12.83 -16.29 -7.44
CA ASN A 34 13.75 -17.27 -8.03
C ASN A 34 14.33 -18.23 -6.98
N ILE A 35 13.57 -18.52 -5.96
CA ILE A 35 14.05 -19.34 -4.86
C ILE A 35 13.25 -20.64 -4.83
N GLY A 36 13.60 -21.51 -5.74
CA GLY A 36 13.02 -22.83 -5.75
C GLY A 36 11.63 -22.90 -6.39
N PRO A 37 11.26 -24.09 -6.87
CA PRO A 37 9.99 -24.28 -7.54
C PRO A 37 8.83 -24.22 -6.55
N GLY A 38 7.82 -23.48 -6.93
CA GLY A 38 6.57 -23.46 -6.19
C GLY A 38 6.39 -22.37 -5.17
N THR A 39 7.32 -21.45 -5.05
CA THR A 39 7.16 -20.34 -4.10
C THR A 39 6.53 -19.14 -4.80
N LEU A 40 5.21 -19.12 -4.80
CA LEU A 40 4.47 -17.94 -5.26
C LEU A 40 4.05 -17.16 -4.02
N SER A 41 4.63 -16.01 -3.81
CA SER A 41 4.16 -15.10 -2.77
C SER A 41 3.40 -13.96 -3.43
N LYS A 42 2.25 -13.63 -2.86
CA LYS A 42 1.46 -12.49 -3.29
C LYS A 42 1.82 -11.31 -2.42
N GLN A 43 2.11 -10.18 -3.03
CA GLN A 43 2.40 -8.95 -2.31
C GLN A 43 1.27 -7.96 -2.52
N MET A 44 0.83 -7.36 -1.42
CA MET A 44 -0.23 -6.37 -1.44
C MET A 44 0.33 -5.01 -1.83
N TRP A 45 -0.28 -4.39 -2.83
CA TRP A 45 0.05 -3.05 -3.28
C TRP A 45 -1.14 -2.15 -3.09
N VAL A 46 -0.87 -0.88 -2.81
CA VAL A 46 -1.89 0.10 -2.52
C VAL A 46 -1.70 1.32 -3.40
N LYS A 47 -2.77 1.76 -4.04
CA LYS A 47 -2.80 3.05 -4.70
C LYS A 47 -3.50 4.03 -3.78
N PHE A 48 -2.90 5.19 -3.58
CA PHE A 48 -3.53 6.24 -2.79
C PHE A 48 -3.33 7.58 -3.48
N ARG A 49 -4.29 8.46 -3.28
CA ARG A 49 -4.22 9.82 -3.80
C ARG A 49 -3.67 10.73 -2.72
N ARG A 50 -2.57 11.41 -3.03
CA ARG A 50 -1.92 12.31 -2.07
C ARG A 50 -2.84 13.49 -1.74
N ASN A 51 -2.78 13.91 -0.48
CA ASN A 51 -3.58 15.03 -0.01
C ASN A 51 -3.03 16.39 -0.46
N ASP A 52 -1.73 16.44 -0.78
CA ASP A 52 -1.08 17.71 -1.09
C ASP A 52 -1.17 18.11 -2.56
N ASN A 53 -1.19 17.13 -3.47
CA ASN A 53 -1.15 17.43 -4.90
C ASN A 53 -2.07 16.56 -5.74
N ASP A 54 -2.92 15.74 -5.11
CA ASP A 54 -3.87 14.84 -5.77
C ASP A 54 -3.24 13.82 -6.71
N GLN A 55 -1.94 13.61 -6.65
CA GLN A 55 -1.27 12.61 -7.46
C GLN A 55 -1.51 11.21 -6.90
N ILE A 56 -1.59 10.24 -7.79
CA ILE A 56 -1.74 8.85 -7.42
C ILE A 56 -0.36 8.25 -7.19
N VAL A 57 -0.17 7.64 -6.04
CA VAL A 57 1.07 6.97 -5.67
C VAL A 57 0.78 5.49 -5.48
N ILE A 58 1.66 4.65 -5.99
CA ILE A 58 1.59 3.20 -5.79
C ILE A 58 2.71 2.80 -4.84
N ALA A 59 2.35 2.16 -3.76
CA ALA A 59 3.31 1.74 -2.75
C ALA A 59 2.96 0.37 -2.22
N LYS A 60 3.96 -0.31 -1.64
CA LYS A 60 3.73 -1.59 -0.99
C LYS A 60 3.00 -1.37 0.33
N ARG A 61 2.16 -2.33 0.71
CA ARG A 61 1.43 -2.23 1.98
C ARG A 61 2.37 -1.99 3.16
N GLN A 62 3.53 -2.65 3.15
CA GLN A 62 4.51 -2.53 4.23
C GLN A 62 5.12 -1.14 4.36
N ASP A 63 5.05 -0.33 3.30
CA ASP A 63 5.58 1.03 3.29
C ASP A 63 4.54 2.06 3.73
N LEU A 64 3.37 1.62 4.13
CA LEU A 64 2.27 2.49 4.52
C LEU A 64 1.81 2.19 5.93
N ILE A 65 1.39 3.23 6.62
CA ILE A 65 0.78 3.12 7.94
C ILE A 65 -0.65 3.65 7.83
N LYS A 66 -1.59 2.87 8.33
CA LYS A 66 -2.98 3.29 8.35
C LYS A 66 -3.18 4.36 9.42
N ASP A 67 -3.76 5.47 9.02
CA ASP A 67 -4.10 6.54 9.95
C ASP A 67 -5.46 6.21 10.58
N ILE A 68 -5.45 5.91 11.85
CA ILE A 68 -6.64 5.48 12.58
C ILE A 68 -7.21 6.58 13.49
N THR A 69 -6.84 7.81 13.27
CA THR A 69 -7.40 8.93 14.03
C THR A 69 -8.79 9.31 13.56
#